data_324627a99bd9cb0fe8a5a7d90a36d53c
#
_entry.id   324627a99bd9cb0fe8a5a7d90a36d53c
#
_cell.length_a   1.000
_cell.length_b   1.000
_cell.length_c   1.000
_cell.angle_alpha   90.00
_cell.angle_beta   90.00
_cell.angle_gamma   90.00
#
_symmetry.space_group_name_H-M   'P 1'
#
loop_
_entity.id
_entity.type
_entity.pdbx_description
1 polymer ?
#
loop_
_entity_poly.entity_id
_entity_poly.type
_entity_poly.pdbx_seq_one_letter_code
_entity_poly.pdbx_strand_id
1 'polypeptide(L)'
;MKKVLVIGGTLFIGRCLVEKLIQDSSISITLFNRGRTNPGLFPDVRRIHGDRETSDIDQITCEDWDCIIDISCYFPNGLRELIPKLKGRVGRYILVSTVSSYXLEDSPSXNVTEEXELIXCSXQEAIDXSXRTYGKRKAECDRILLEADWLDKIIIRPSIVYGKYDSTWRLYYWLYRINLGVSMILPNXGVDRSNYTYVEDLASILVESMSIENHSITYNVSTHPIISFKDFLTMTASLMXEYPQFIAVKSKKLEREXIXPEXDVPLWLNGSFMLIDNSKLLRDFSVELVNFETSLSRTVEYYKALEWPAXQIGMGLKQERELLEXLV
;
A
#
# COMPACT_ATOMS: atom_id res chain seq x y z
N MET A 1 8.46 -25.73 13.73
CA MET A 1 7.60 -25.02 12.79
C MET A 1 7.42 -23.60 13.27
N LYS A 2 7.69 -22.63 12.43
CA LYS A 2 7.59 -21.23 12.79
C LYS A 2 6.13 -20.80 12.85
N LYS A 3 5.70 -20.23 13.97
CA LYS A 3 4.32 -19.76 14.16
C LYS A 3 4.23 -18.29 13.74
N VAL A 4 3.45 -18.01 12.70
CA VAL A 4 3.30 -16.67 12.13
C VAL A 4 1.84 -16.25 12.22
N LEU A 5 1.62 -15.08 12.83
CA LEU A 5 0.29 -14.46 12.86
C LEU A 5 0.27 -13.33 11.85
N VAL A 6 -0.72 -13.34 10.95
CA VAL A 6 -0.95 -12.24 10.03
C VAL A 6 -2.21 -11.50 10.50
N ILE A 7 -2.05 -10.22 10.83
CA ILE A 7 -3.22 -9.39 11.17
C ILE A 7 -3.71 -8.78 9.86
N GLY A 8 -4.84 -9.28 9.37
CA GLY A 8 -5.33 -9.03 8.04
C GLY A 8 -5.32 -10.31 7.23
N GLY A 9 -4.79 -10.27 6.02
CA GLY A 9 -4.42 -11.47 5.26
C GLY A 9 -5.34 -11.85 4.11
N THR A 10 -6.50 -11.21 3.95
CA THR A 10 -7.42 -11.62 2.88
C THR A 10 -7.66 -10.52 1.83
N LEU A 11 -6.85 -9.46 1.85
CA LEU A 11 -7.05 -8.33 0.95
C LEU A 11 -5.70 -7.85 0.43
N PHE A 12 -5.58 -7.65 -0.85
CA PHE A 12 -4.46 -7.03 -1.56
C PHE A 12 -3.09 -7.51 -1.01
N ILE A 13 -2.37 -6.64 -0.29
CA ILE A 13 -1.02 -6.96 0.22
C ILE A 13 -1.07 -8.23 1.08
N GLY A 14 -2.03 -8.31 1.98
CA GLY A 14 -2.16 -9.47 2.85
C GLY A 14 -2.45 -10.74 2.10
N ARG A 15 -3.28 -10.66 1.06
CA ARG A 15 -3.59 -11.83 0.24
C ARG A 15 -2.35 -12.35 -0.48
N CYS A 16 -1.57 -11.44 -1.08
CA CYS A 16 -0.31 -11.82 -1.73
C CYS A 16 0.66 -12.44 -0.73
N LEU A 17 0.73 -11.85 0.46
CA LEU A 17 1.61 -12.38 1.50
C LEU A 17 1.23 -13.80 1.90
N VAL A 18 -0.06 -14.04 2.16
CA VAL A 18 -0.51 -15.35 2.59
C VAL A 18 -0.26 -16.39 1.50
N GLU A 19 -0.47 -16.00 0.24
CA GLU A 19 -0.18 -16.93 -0.87
C GLU A 19 1.28 -17.39 -0.85
N LYS A 20 2.21 -16.49 -0.52
CA LYS A 20 3.61 -16.86 -0.44
C LYS A 20 3.91 -17.69 0.80
N LEU A 21 3.33 -17.34 1.94
CA LEU A 21 3.57 -18.07 3.18
C LEU A 21 3.10 -19.52 3.10
N ILE A 22 1.98 -19.75 2.42
CA ILE A 22 1.42 -21.09 2.28
C ILE A 22 2.40 -22.02 1.54
N GLN A 23 3.22 -21.47 0.65
CA GLN A 23 4.16 -22.28 -0.11
C GLN A 23 5.28 -22.88 0.75
N ASP A 24 5.46 -22.39 1.97
CA ASP A 24 6.49 -22.90 2.87
C ASP A 24 5.83 -23.73 3.97
N SER A 25 5.95 -25.05 3.86
CA SER A 25 5.29 -25.97 4.80
C SER A 25 5.89 -25.91 6.21
N SER A 26 7.03 -25.24 6.38
CA SER A 26 7.62 -25.07 7.72
C SER A 26 7.01 -23.94 8.51
N ILE A 27 6.04 -23.21 7.93
CA ILE A 27 5.37 -22.09 8.57
C ILE A 27 3.95 -22.49 8.94
N SER A 28 3.59 -22.25 10.20
CA SER A 28 2.23 -22.42 10.69
C SER A 28 1.56 -21.05 10.72
N ILE A 29 0.57 -20.84 9.86
CA ILE A 29 -0.04 -19.53 9.65
C ILE A 29 -1.37 -19.43 10.39
N THR A 30 -1.57 -18.32 11.09
CA THR A 30 -2.87 -17.96 11.65
C THR A 30 -3.21 -16.56 11.17
N LEU A 31 -4.46 -16.34 10.76
CA LEU A 31 -4.95 -15.02 10.38
C LEU A 31 -5.83 -14.47 11.49
N PHE A 32 -5.66 -13.19 11.80
CA PHE A 32 -6.56 -12.48 12.72
C PHE A 32 -7.22 -11.35 11.95
N ASN A 33 -8.53 -11.44 11.78
CA ASN A 33 -9.31 -10.39 11.10
C ASN A 33 -10.77 -10.56 11.47
N ARG A 34 -11.60 -9.63 10.99
CA ARG A 34 -13.01 -9.66 11.33
C ARG A 34 -13.81 -10.71 10.55
N GLY A 35 -13.20 -11.31 9.53
CA GLY A 35 -13.88 -12.33 8.74
C GLY A 35 -14.90 -11.77 7.75
N ARG A 36 -14.77 -10.49 7.38
CA ARG A 36 -15.76 -9.83 6.52
C ARG A 36 -15.34 -9.74 5.07
N THR A 37 -14.03 -9.58 4.81
CA THR A 37 -13.52 -9.40 3.45
C THR A 37 -12.97 -10.73 2.95
N ASN A 38 -13.49 -11.19 1.81
CA ASN A 38 -13.05 -12.44 1.18
C ASN A 38 -12.94 -13.59 2.19
N PRO A 39 -14.01 -13.86 2.95
CA PRO A 39 -13.89 -14.83 4.05
C PRO A 39 -13.66 -16.26 3.58
N GLY A 40 -13.89 -16.56 2.30
CA GLY A 40 -13.67 -17.91 1.76
C GLY A 40 -12.25 -18.20 1.34
N LEU A 41 -11.37 -17.18 1.33
CA LEU A 41 -9.99 -17.41 0.94
C LEU A 41 -9.24 -18.24 1.96
N PHE A 42 -8.32 -19.08 1.48
CA PHE A 42 -7.41 -19.85 2.33
C PHE A 42 -8.16 -20.69 3.36
N PRO A 43 -9.06 -21.58 2.90
CA PRO A 43 -9.91 -22.32 3.85
C PRO A 43 -9.15 -23.25 4.79
N ASP A 44 -7.93 -23.64 4.45
CA ASP A 44 -7.14 -24.53 5.29
C ASP A 44 -6.25 -23.79 6.28
N VAL A 45 -6.27 -22.45 6.27
CA VAL A 45 -5.45 -21.66 7.18
C VAL A 45 -6.28 -21.33 8.43
N ARG A 46 -5.66 -21.53 9.60
CA ARG A 46 -6.32 -21.24 10.87
C ARG A 46 -6.72 -19.78 10.96
N ARG A 47 -7.90 -19.51 11.51
CA ARG A 47 -8.39 -18.15 11.69
C ARG A 47 -8.84 -17.90 13.11
N ILE A 48 -8.56 -16.67 13.56
CA ILE A 48 -9.13 -16.12 14.78
C ILE A 48 -9.92 -14.90 14.34
N HIS A 49 -11.23 -14.90 14.60
CA HIS A 49 -12.09 -13.78 14.20
C HIS A 49 -12.19 -12.76 15.30
N GLY A 50 -11.93 -11.51 14.99
CA GLY A 50 -12.05 -10.44 15.96
C GLY A 50 -11.71 -9.09 15.36
N ASP A 51 -12.08 -8.05 16.11
CA ASP A 51 -11.82 -6.66 15.75
C ASP A 51 -10.60 -6.20 16.56
N ARG A 52 -9.55 -5.82 15.85
CA ARG A 52 -8.31 -5.41 16.49
C ARG A 52 -8.42 -4.13 17.31
N GLU A 53 -9.54 -3.40 17.18
CA GLU A 53 -9.76 -2.18 17.93
C GLU A 53 -10.52 -2.42 19.23
N THR A 54 -10.73 -3.67 19.59
CA THR A 54 -11.50 -4.06 20.79
C THR A 54 -10.69 -5.04 21.62
N SER A 55 -11.31 -5.50 22.71
CA SER A 55 -10.68 -6.52 23.56
C SER A 55 -10.55 -7.87 22.86
N ASP A 56 -11.05 -7.99 21.63
CA ASP A 56 -10.82 -9.22 20.84
C ASP A 56 -9.34 -9.53 20.68
N ILE A 57 -8.46 -8.52 20.85
CA ILE A 57 -7.02 -8.75 20.77
C ILE A 57 -6.55 -9.73 21.86
N ASP A 58 -7.33 -9.92 22.93
CA ASP A 58 -6.97 -10.91 23.94
C ASP A 58 -6.90 -12.31 23.35
N GLN A 59 -7.60 -12.56 22.24
CA GLN A 59 -7.56 -13.87 21.59
C GLN A 59 -6.19 -14.17 20.98
N ILE A 60 -5.40 -13.15 20.66
CA ILE A 60 -4.08 -13.36 20.05
C ILE A 60 -2.94 -13.10 21.02
N THR A 61 -3.21 -12.49 22.18
CA THR A 61 -2.18 -12.24 23.17
C THR A 61 -2.08 -13.35 24.20
N CYS A 62 -2.87 -14.41 24.05
CA CYS A 62 -2.83 -15.57 24.95
C CYS A 62 -1.99 -16.72 24.41
N GLU A 63 -1.32 -16.54 23.27
CA GLU A 63 -0.39 -17.54 22.77
C GLU A 63 0.88 -16.85 22.25
N ASP A 64 1.89 -17.63 22.00
CA ASP A 64 3.19 -17.12 21.56
C ASP A 64 3.30 -17.19 20.05
N TRP A 65 3.95 -16.19 19.45
CA TRP A 65 4.17 -16.10 18.01
C TRP A 65 5.66 -15.88 17.74
N ASP A 66 6.19 -16.62 16.78
CA ASP A 66 7.56 -16.32 16.34
C ASP A 66 7.59 -14.99 15.61
N CYS A 67 6.54 -14.70 14.83
CA CYS A 67 6.47 -13.47 14.08
C CYS A 67 5.03 -13.03 13.94
N ILE A 68 4.80 -11.72 14.04
CA ILE A 68 3.51 -11.12 13.69
C ILE A 68 3.75 -10.19 12.53
N ILE A 69 2.95 -10.34 11.45
CA ILE A 69 2.98 -9.43 10.31
C ILE A 69 1.67 -8.69 10.30
N ASP A 70 1.73 -7.40 10.56
CA ASP A 70 0.54 -6.56 10.74
C ASP A 70 0.30 -5.74 9.48
N ILE A 71 -0.70 -6.15 8.70
CA ILE A 71 -1.03 -5.54 7.41
C ILE A 71 -2.09 -4.47 7.54
N SER A 72 -2.95 -4.57 8.55
CA SER A 72 -4.19 -3.79 8.61
C SER A 72 -4.21 -2.80 9.77
N CYS A 73 -3.10 -2.21 10.10
CA CYS A 73 -3.00 -1.27 11.23
C CYS A 73 -3.31 0.15 10.76
N TYR A 74 -4.57 0.55 10.87
CA TYR A 74 -5.02 1.86 10.40
C TYR A 74 -5.26 2.86 11.51
N PHE A 75 -5.34 2.39 12.76
CA PHE A 75 -5.64 3.24 13.91
C PHE A 75 -4.65 2.95 15.03
N PRO A 76 -4.06 4.00 15.62
CA PRO A 76 -3.02 3.76 16.63
C PRO A 76 -3.55 3.27 17.98
N ASN A 77 -4.79 3.61 18.35
CA ASN A 77 -5.23 3.30 19.70
C ASN A 77 -5.33 1.81 19.95
N GLY A 78 -5.79 1.03 18.96
CA GLY A 78 -5.81 -0.42 19.09
C GLY A 78 -4.41 -1.01 19.22
N LEU A 79 -3.47 -0.46 18.46
CA LEU A 79 -2.09 -0.91 18.53
C LEU A 79 -1.46 -0.58 19.88
N ARG A 80 -1.81 0.60 20.43
CA ARG A 80 -1.32 1.00 21.74
C ARG A 80 -1.74 0.02 22.83
N GLU A 81 -2.94 -0.56 22.68
CA GLU A 81 -3.42 -1.59 23.60
C GLU A 81 -2.74 -2.94 23.35
N LEU A 82 -2.48 -3.26 22.09
CA LEU A 82 -1.96 -4.57 21.70
C LEU A 82 -0.51 -4.77 22.11
N ILE A 83 0.35 -3.78 21.83
CA ILE A 83 1.80 -3.98 21.96
C ILE A 83 2.23 -4.39 23.36
N PRO A 84 1.78 -3.71 24.44
CA PRO A 84 2.22 -4.13 25.77
C PRO A 84 1.80 -5.55 26.13
N LYS A 85 0.66 -6.01 25.60
CA LYS A 85 0.16 -7.36 25.90
C LYS A 85 0.97 -8.45 25.22
N LEU A 86 1.80 -8.07 24.25
CA LEU A 86 2.63 -9.04 23.52
C LEU A 86 4.00 -9.25 24.15
N LYS A 87 4.31 -8.56 25.24
CA LYS A 87 5.63 -8.67 25.86
C LYS A 87 5.85 -10.12 26.32
N GLY A 88 6.96 -10.70 25.86
CA GLY A 88 7.29 -12.08 26.15
C GLY A 88 6.56 -13.08 25.26
N ARG A 89 5.77 -12.63 24.30
CA ARG A 89 4.95 -13.50 23.46
C ARG A 89 5.22 -13.41 21.97
N VAL A 90 6.10 -12.54 21.55
CA VAL A 90 6.37 -12.36 20.12
C VAL A 90 7.87 -12.25 19.89
N GLY A 91 8.36 -12.99 18.88
CA GLY A 91 9.77 -12.93 18.53
C GLY A 91 10.11 -11.71 17.69
N ARG A 92 9.25 -11.37 16.74
CA ARG A 92 9.44 -10.20 15.87
C ARG A 92 8.09 -9.68 15.38
N TYR A 93 7.94 -8.36 15.41
CA TYR A 93 6.74 -7.68 14.92
C TYR A 93 7.09 -6.90 13.65
N ILE A 94 6.38 -7.20 12.56
CA ILE A 94 6.59 -6.53 11.28
C ILE A 94 5.33 -5.72 10.97
N LEU A 95 5.50 -4.40 10.84
CA LEU A 95 4.38 -3.49 10.58
C LEU A 95 4.47 -2.99 9.15
N VAL A 96 3.38 -3.15 8.40
CA VAL A 96 3.26 -2.50 7.09
C VAL A 96 2.71 -1.10 7.32
N SER A 97 3.59 -0.12 7.20
CA SER A 97 3.26 1.29 7.36
C SER A 97 3.13 1.94 5.96
N THR A 98 3.64 3.14 5.78
CA THR A 98 3.48 3.86 4.52
C THR A 98 4.44 5.04 4.47
N VAL A 99 4.85 5.43 3.26
CA VAL A 99 5.62 6.67 3.10
C VAL A 99 4.77 7.91 3.42
N SER A 100 3.46 7.77 3.47
CA SER A 100 2.58 8.88 3.86
C SER A 100 2.77 9.29 5.32
N SER A 101 3.51 8.52 6.11
CA SER A 101 3.74 8.83 7.52
C SER A 101 4.81 9.91 7.71
N TYR A 102 5.53 10.28 6.66
CA TYR A 102 6.58 11.29 6.78
C TYR A 102 6.04 12.71 6.77
N UNK A 103 6.60 13.43 7.37
CA UNK A 103 6.28 14.66 7.45
C UNK A 103 6.85 15.34 6.40
N LEU A 104 6.31 15.34 5.26
CA LEU A 104 6.72 16.00 4.05
C LEU A 104 6.03 17.34 3.96
N GLU A 105 6.80 18.35 3.73
CA GLU A 105 6.27 19.69 3.58
C GLU A 105 5.89 19.92 2.13
N ASP A 106 5.47 21.14 1.81
CA ASP A 106 4.92 21.46 0.50
C ASP A 106 5.93 21.29 -0.63
N SER A 107 7.20 21.32 -0.31
CA SER A 107 8.24 21.17 -1.34
C SER A 107 8.59 19.72 -1.55
N PRO A 108 8.65 19.27 -2.78
CA PRO A 108 9.08 17.90 -3.03
C PRO A 108 10.50 17.70 -2.56
N SER A 109 10.79 16.59 -1.99
CA SER A 109 12.13 16.27 -1.54
C SER A 109 12.66 15.09 -2.34
N UNK A 110 13.67 15.18 -2.68
CA UNK A 110 14.27 14.14 -3.41
C UNK A 110 14.71 13.14 -2.48
N ASN A 111 14.60 12.21 -2.59
CA ASN A 111 15.28 11.17 -1.83
C ASN A 111 15.04 11.26 -0.33
N VAL A 112 13.77 11.12 0.02
CA VAL A 112 13.39 11.02 1.44
C VAL A 112 13.95 9.72 2.01
N THR A 113 14.72 9.82 3.08
CA THR A 113 15.25 8.64 3.75
C THR A 113 14.42 8.30 4.98
N GLU A 114 14.77 7.17 5.61
CA GLU A 114 14.05 6.70 6.79
C GLU A 114 14.24 7.60 8.01
N GLU A 115 15.18 8.56 7.96
CA GLU A 115 15.41 9.54 9.04
C GLU A 115 14.45 10.73 8.99
N UNK A 116 13.66 10.90 8.01
CA UNK A 116 12.73 11.90 7.93
C UNK A 116 11.82 11.78 9.08
N GLU A 117 11.45 12.89 9.46
CA GLU A 117 10.56 12.97 10.60
C GLU A 117 9.17 12.47 10.27
N LEU A 118 8.52 11.86 11.27
CA LEU A 118 7.12 11.43 11.13
C LEU A 118 6.20 12.60 11.39
N ILE A 119 5.11 12.64 10.65
CA ILE A 119 4.10 13.68 10.81
C ILE A 119 3.35 13.55 12.15
N UNK A 120 3.00 14.38 12.79
CA UNK A 120 2.37 14.40 14.01
C UNK A 120 1.01 13.93 13.93
N CYS A 121 0.47 13.60 15.00
CA CYS A 121 -0.90 13.11 15.09
C CYS A 121 -1.48 13.50 16.44
N SER A 122 -2.55 14.28 16.41
CA SER A 122 -3.24 14.66 17.64
C SER A 122 -4.17 13.55 18.15
N UNK A 123 -4.48 13.58 19.13
CA UNK A 123 -5.38 12.73 19.70
C UNK A 123 -6.63 12.66 19.00
N GLN A 124 -7.18 13.83 18.55
CA GLN A 124 -8.39 13.89 17.75
C GLN A 124 -8.19 13.22 16.39
N GLU A 125 -7.03 13.45 15.78
CA GLU A 125 -6.71 12.87 14.48
C GLU A 125 -6.56 11.35 14.56
N ALA A 126 -6.16 10.83 15.69
CA ALA A 126 -5.94 9.40 15.86
C ALA A 126 -7.23 8.58 15.72
N ILE A 127 -8.37 9.20 15.93
CA ILE A 127 -9.66 8.50 15.84
C ILE A 127 -10.47 8.91 14.62
N ASP A 128 -9.91 9.81 13.76
CA ASP A 128 -10.59 10.32 12.58
C ASP A 128 -10.56 9.28 11.43
N UNK A 129 -11.46 9.02 10.88
CA UNK A 129 -11.59 8.05 9.91
C UNK A 129 -11.37 8.52 8.57
N SER A 130 -11.09 9.75 8.39
CA SER A 130 -10.96 10.32 7.04
C SER A 130 -9.59 10.01 6.36
N UNK A 131 -9.53 10.21 5.33
CA UNK A 131 -8.40 9.99 4.61
C UNK A 131 -7.35 10.97 4.91
N ARG A 132 -7.91 12.19 5.25
CA ARG A 132 -7.00 13.29 5.55
C ARG A 132 -6.02 12.99 6.68
N THR A 133 -6.40 12.14 7.61
CA THR A 133 -5.55 11.80 8.75
C THR A 133 -4.82 10.47 8.58
N TYR A 134 -4.93 9.84 7.44
CA TYR A 134 -4.36 8.51 7.22
C TYR A 134 -2.85 8.48 7.52
N GLY A 135 -2.09 9.38 6.91
CA GLY A 135 -0.65 9.43 7.15
C GLY A 135 -0.31 9.72 8.61
N LYS A 136 -1.10 10.59 9.24
CA LYS A 136 -0.89 10.93 10.65
C LYS A 136 -1.15 9.72 11.55
N ARG A 137 -2.22 8.99 11.28
CA ARG A 137 -2.53 7.79 12.06
C ARG A 137 -1.48 6.70 11.87
N LYS A 138 -1.01 6.52 10.64
CA LYS A 138 0.04 5.53 10.39
C LYS A 138 1.35 5.95 11.08
N ALA A 139 1.66 7.23 11.05
CA ALA A 139 2.86 7.73 11.74
C ALA A 139 2.79 7.46 13.23
N GLU A 140 1.61 7.60 13.82
CA GLU A 140 1.45 7.34 15.24
C GLU A 140 1.62 5.85 15.53
N CYS A 141 1.15 4.97 14.63
CA CYS A 141 1.39 3.54 14.76
C CYS A 141 2.89 3.24 14.75
N ASP A 142 3.63 3.89 13.84
CA ASP A 142 5.09 3.72 13.82
C ASP A 142 5.70 4.11 15.15
N ARG A 143 5.29 5.26 15.72
CA ARG A 143 5.84 5.75 16.97
C ARG A 143 5.61 4.78 18.12
N ILE A 144 4.44 4.16 18.16
CA ILE A 144 4.14 3.17 19.20
C ILE A 144 5.14 2.03 19.16
N LEU A 145 5.43 1.52 17.96
CA LEU A 145 6.44 0.46 17.84
C LEU A 145 7.82 0.96 18.16
N LEU A 146 8.19 2.16 17.67
CA LEU A 146 9.53 2.69 17.90
C LEU A 146 9.81 2.89 19.39
N GLU A 147 8.78 3.17 20.18
CA GLU A 147 8.95 3.37 21.62
C GLU A 147 9.04 2.07 22.40
N ALA A 148 8.70 0.94 21.79
CA ALA A 148 8.76 -0.36 22.46
C ALA A 148 10.18 -0.94 22.32
N ASP A 149 11.09 -0.49 23.17
CA ASP A 149 12.51 -0.84 23.07
C ASP A 149 12.76 -2.34 23.22
N TRP A 150 11.90 -3.04 23.96
CA TRP A 150 12.05 -4.47 24.20
C TRP A 150 11.67 -5.32 22.98
N LEU A 151 11.00 -4.73 21.99
CA LEU A 151 10.42 -5.46 20.86
C LEU A 151 11.36 -5.48 19.67
N ASP A 152 11.66 -6.68 19.15
CA ASP A 152 12.33 -6.82 17.85
C ASP A 152 11.27 -6.50 16.79
N LYS A 153 11.55 -5.48 15.99
CA LYS A 153 10.53 -4.96 15.08
C LYS A 153 11.15 -4.51 13.76
N ILE A 154 10.32 -4.57 12.71
CA ILE A 154 10.65 -4.01 11.40
C ILE A 154 9.42 -3.24 10.92
N ILE A 155 9.64 -2.02 10.48
CA ILE A 155 8.59 -1.15 9.94
C ILE A 155 8.86 -0.97 8.45
N ILE A 156 7.90 -1.39 7.63
CA ILE A 156 8.01 -1.35 6.17
C ILE A 156 7.15 -0.20 5.67
N ARG A 157 7.76 0.76 4.97
CA ARG A 157 7.06 1.95 4.47
C ARG A 157 7.04 1.94 2.94
N PRO A 158 6.05 1.29 2.33
CA PRO A 158 6.00 1.27 0.87
C PRO A 158 5.45 2.55 0.28
N SER A 159 5.91 2.83 -0.94
CA SER A 159 5.30 3.83 -1.80
C SER A 159 4.00 3.25 -2.38
N ILE A 160 3.43 3.91 -3.39
CA ILE A 160 2.18 3.47 -4.00
C ILE A 160 2.30 2.01 -4.45
N VAL A 161 1.43 1.16 -3.91
CA VAL A 161 1.47 -0.28 -4.21
C VAL A 161 0.52 -0.58 -5.37
N TYR A 162 0.98 -1.38 -6.31
CA TYR A 162 0.18 -1.81 -7.45
C TYR A 162 0.39 -3.30 -7.70
N GLY A 163 -0.55 -3.89 -8.43
CA GLY A 163 -0.45 -5.29 -8.82
C GLY A 163 -1.76 -6.01 -8.60
N LYS A 164 -1.70 -7.34 -8.65
CA LYS A 164 -2.90 -8.15 -8.55
C LYS A 164 -3.58 -7.96 -7.19
N TYR A 165 -4.90 -8.12 -7.20
CA TYR A 165 -5.74 -8.02 -6.00
C TYR A 165 -5.86 -6.60 -5.43
N ASP A 166 -5.44 -5.58 -6.19
CA ASP A 166 -5.47 -4.20 -5.70
C ASP A 166 -6.91 -3.77 -5.41
N SER A 167 -7.23 -3.70 -4.13
CA SER A 167 -8.58 -3.36 -3.69
C SER A 167 -8.89 -1.87 -3.80
N THR A 168 -7.89 -1.05 -4.07
CA THR A 168 -8.12 0.39 -4.25
C THR A 168 -8.66 0.72 -5.63
N TRP A 169 -8.39 -0.13 -6.62
CA TRP A 169 -8.78 0.06 -8.01
C TRP A 169 -8.25 1.36 -8.63
N ARG A 170 -7.30 2.04 -7.99
CA ARG A 170 -6.88 3.36 -8.46
C ARG A 170 -6.09 3.29 -9.77
N LEU A 171 -5.21 2.30 -9.94
CA LEU A 171 -4.55 2.12 -11.24
C LEU A 171 -5.54 1.63 -12.28
N TYR A 172 -6.48 0.79 -11.86
CA TYR A 172 -7.49 0.25 -12.78
C TYR A 172 -8.33 1.33 -13.43
N TYR A 173 -8.63 2.42 -12.72
CA TYR A 173 -9.33 3.57 -13.30
C TYR A 173 -8.71 3.95 -14.65
N TRP A 174 -7.37 3.98 -14.68
CA TRP A 174 -6.63 4.37 -15.88
C TRP A 174 -6.59 3.25 -16.91
N LEU A 175 -6.30 2.03 -16.48
CA LEU A 175 -6.18 0.90 -17.41
C LEU A 175 -7.52 0.58 -18.08
N TYR A 176 -8.60 0.75 -17.34
CA TYR A 176 -9.94 0.55 -17.88
C TYR A 176 -10.20 1.50 -19.05
N ARG A 177 -9.86 2.78 -18.85
CA ARG A 177 -10.02 3.79 -19.89
C ARG A 177 -9.11 3.53 -21.08
N ILE A 178 -7.88 3.13 -20.81
CA ILE A 178 -6.94 2.79 -21.88
C ILE A 178 -7.49 1.63 -22.70
N ASN A 179 -8.01 0.61 -22.03
CA ASN A 179 -8.57 -0.55 -22.71
C ASN A 179 -9.80 -0.18 -23.57
N LEU A 180 -10.60 0.77 -23.08
CA LEU A 180 -11.77 1.23 -23.84
C LEU A 180 -11.38 2.12 -25.03
N GLY A 181 -10.19 2.68 -25.04
CA GLY A 181 -9.77 3.57 -26.11
C GLY A 181 -10.38 4.96 -26.05
N VAL A 182 -10.85 5.38 -24.87
CA VAL A 182 -11.47 6.70 -24.73
C VAL A 182 -10.46 7.76 -24.36
N SER A 183 -10.77 9.01 -24.69
CA SER A 183 -9.96 10.15 -24.23
C SER A 183 -10.12 10.30 -22.72
N MET A 184 -9.03 10.67 -22.04
CA MET A 184 -9.06 10.80 -20.60
C MET A 184 -8.28 12.03 -20.16
N ILE A 185 -8.77 12.67 -19.11
CA ILE A 185 -8.11 13.82 -18.51
C ILE A 185 -6.86 13.35 -17.79
N LEU A 186 -5.72 13.99 -18.12
CA LEU A 186 -4.48 13.74 -17.40
C LEU A 186 -4.04 15.05 -16.76
N PRO A 187 -4.17 15.17 -15.45
CA PRO A 187 -3.83 16.43 -14.78
C PRO A 187 -2.37 16.80 -14.99
N ASN A 188 -2.14 18.06 -15.36
CA ASN A 188 -0.81 18.61 -15.57
C ASN A 188 0.09 17.77 -16.50
N UNK A 189 -0.55 16.96 -17.26
CA UNK A 189 0.11 16.29 -18.12
C UNK A 189 0.79 15.14 -17.66
N GLY A 190 0.54 14.87 -16.56
CA GLY A 190 1.16 13.73 -15.93
C GLY A 190 2.63 13.87 -15.64
N VAL A 191 3.08 15.10 -15.43
CA VAL A 191 4.51 15.34 -15.22
C VAL A 191 4.96 15.04 -13.81
N ASP A 192 4.04 14.97 -12.85
CA ASP A 192 4.38 14.70 -11.46
C ASP A 192 5.01 13.32 -11.37
N ARG A 193 6.05 13.20 -10.56
CA ARG A 193 6.83 11.97 -10.43
C ARG A 193 6.52 11.28 -9.13
N SER A 194 6.68 9.97 -9.11
CA SER A 194 6.45 9.19 -7.91
C SER A 194 7.26 7.90 -7.95
N ASN A 195 7.25 7.22 -6.82
CA ASN A 195 7.77 5.85 -6.69
C ASN A 195 6.59 4.89 -6.64
N TYR A 196 6.82 3.66 -7.06
CA TYR A 196 5.80 2.62 -7.03
C TYR A 196 6.39 1.33 -6.48
N THR A 197 5.53 0.55 -5.85
CA THR A 197 5.91 -0.71 -5.23
C THR A 197 5.02 -1.82 -5.78
N TYR A 198 5.66 -2.82 -6.41
CA TYR A 198 4.94 -3.96 -6.94
C TYR A 198 4.54 -4.89 -5.79
N VAL A 199 3.26 -5.27 -5.74
CA VAL A 199 2.72 -5.98 -4.59
C VAL A 199 3.40 -7.33 -4.34
N GLU A 200 3.78 -8.05 -5.41
CA GLU A 200 4.42 -9.35 -5.22
C GLU A 200 5.83 -9.19 -4.65
N ASP A 201 6.54 -8.12 -5.03
CA ASP A 201 7.83 -7.80 -4.42
C ASP A 201 7.65 -7.44 -2.94
N LEU A 202 6.62 -6.66 -2.64
CA LEU A 202 6.35 -6.30 -1.24
C LEU A 202 6.09 -7.56 -0.41
N ALA A 203 5.31 -8.48 -0.95
CA ALA A 203 5.06 -9.74 -0.26
C ALA A 203 6.36 -10.51 -0.01
N SER A 204 7.26 -10.55 -1.01
CA SER A 204 8.56 -11.22 -0.84
C SER A 204 9.41 -10.54 0.22
N ILE A 205 9.38 -9.20 0.25
CA ILE A 205 10.11 -8.43 1.26
C ILE A 205 9.56 -8.75 2.66
N LEU A 206 8.25 -8.84 2.79
CA LEU A 206 7.65 -9.19 4.09
C LEU A 206 8.06 -10.59 4.53
N VAL A 207 8.13 -11.55 3.61
CA VAL A 207 8.57 -12.89 3.94
C VAL A 207 10.02 -12.86 4.43
N GLU A 208 10.91 -12.17 3.71
CA GLU A 208 12.31 -12.09 4.14
C GLU A 208 12.45 -11.35 5.46
N SER A 209 11.58 -10.39 5.72
CA SER A 209 11.60 -9.65 7.00
C SER A 209 11.49 -10.57 8.20
N MET A 210 10.87 -11.73 8.04
CA MET A 210 10.68 -12.64 9.17
C MET A 210 11.98 -13.24 9.67
N SER A 211 13.00 -13.35 8.81
CA SER A 211 14.22 -14.06 9.18
C SER A 211 15.50 -13.23 9.04
N ILE A 212 15.43 -12.04 8.47
CA ILE A 212 16.62 -11.22 8.26
C ILE A 212 17.28 -10.87 9.59
N GLU A 213 18.62 -10.93 9.63
CA GLU A 213 19.39 -10.62 10.82
C GLU A 213 20.17 -9.34 10.64
N ASN A 214 20.57 -8.70 11.75
CA ASN A 214 21.34 -7.47 11.73
C ASN A 214 20.65 -6.39 10.87
N HIS A 215 19.36 -6.26 11.08
CA HIS A 215 18.53 -5.39 10.28
C HIS A 215 18.37 -4.00 10.89
N SER A 216 18.01 -3.02 10.06
CA SER A 216 17.51 -1.74 10.54
C SER A 216 16.08 -1.92 11.04
N ILE A 217 15.55 -0.90 11.71
CA ILE A 217 14.16 -0.96 12.15
C ILE A 217 13.23 -0.60 11.01
N THR A 218 13.54 0.45 10.27
CA THR A 218 12.63 1.01 9.27
C THR A 218 13.21 0.90 7.87
N TYR A 219 12.36 0.55 6.91
CA TYR A 219 12.76 0.45 5.50
C TYR A 219 11.74 1.14 4.60
N ASN A 220 12.21 2.11 3.82
CA ASN A 220 11.45 2.59 2.68
C ASN A 220 11.43 1.51 1.61
N VAL A 221 10.28 1.33 0.97
CA VAL A 221 10.16 0.34 -0.09
C VAL A 221 9.62 1.00 -1.36
N SER A 222 10.41 0.95 -2.41
CA SER A 222 9.95 1.15 -3.78
C SER A 222 10.68 0.11 -4.61
N THR A 223 10.05 -0.36 -5.67
CA THR A 223 10.59 -1.49 -6.42
C THR A 223 11.04 -1.11 -7.82
N HIS A 224 11.01 0.17 -8.16
CA HIS A 224 11.57 0.64 -9.42
C HIS A 224 11.88 2.14 -9.31
N PRO A 225 12.59 2.67 -10.32
CA PRO A 225 13.01 4.07 -10.25
C PRO A 225 11.85 5.06 -10.26
N ILE A 226 12.13 6.27 -9.83
CA ILE A 226 11.19 7.39 -9.89
C ILE A 226 10.80 7.63 -11.35
N ILE A 227 9.51 7.80 -11.60
CA ILE A 227 8.99 7.92 -12.96
C ILE A 227 7.82 8.91 -12.94
N SER A 228 7.63 9.63 -14.04
CA SER A 228 6.46 10.49 -14.16
C SER A 228 5.20 9.64 -14.32
N PHE A 229 4.08 10.20 -13.91
CA PHE A 229 2.82 9.48 -14.02
C PHE A 229 2.47 9.18 -15.47
N LYS A 230 2.74 10.15 -16.36
CA LYS A 230 2.49 9.92 -17.78
C LYS A 230 3.31 8.75 -18.31
N ASP A 231 4.60 8.70 -17.95
CA ASP A 231 5.45 7.61 -18.44
C ASP A 231 5.00 6.26 -17.86
N PHE A 232 4.58 6.25 -16.59
CA PHE A 232 4.08 5.02 -15.99
C PHE A 232 2.86 4.48 -16.75
N LEU A 233 1.92 5.36 -17.06
CA LEU A 233 0.72 4.97 -17.81
C LEU A 233 1.05 4.58 -19.24
N THR A 234 1.95 5.33 -19.87
CA THR A 234 2.31 5.06 -21.28
C THR A 234 3.03 3.73 -21.42
N MET A 235 3.94 3.42 -20.48
CA MET A 235 4.60 2.11 -20.48
C MET A 235 3.59 1.00 -20.31
N THR A 236 2.66 1.17 -19.37
CA THR A 236 1.66 0.13 -19.13
C THR A 236 0.77 -0.04 -20.36
N ALA A 237 0.35 1.06 -20.96
CA ALA A 237 -0.49 1.02 -22.17
C ALA A 237 0.21 0.33 -23.33
N SER A 238 1.51 0.55 -23.46
CA SER A 238 2.25 -0.08 -24.56
C SER A 238 2.24 -1.61 -24.42
N LEU A 239 2.21 -2.10 -23.21
CA LEU A 239 2.12 -3.54 -22.96
C LEU A 239 0.71 -4.08 -23.23
N MET A 240 -0.26 -3.16 -23.41
CA MET A 240 -1.63 -3.50 -23.78
C MET A 240 -1.91 -3.34 -25.27
N UNK A 241 -0.82 -2.67 -25.81
CA UNK A 241 -1.01 -2.50 -27.10
C UNK A 241 -1.82 -1.43 -27.39
N GLU A 242 -1.85 -0.45 -26.60
CA GLU A 242 -2.73 0.69 -26.69
C GLU A 242 -1.92 1.98 -26.71
N TYR A 243 -2.51 3.02 -27.29
CA TYR A 243 -1.90 4.34 -27.37
C TYR A 243 -2.88 5.34 -26.74
N PRO A 244 -2.66 5.75 -25.48
CA PRO A 244 -3.66 6.54 -24.75
C PRO A 244 -3.91 7.91 -25.37
N GLN A 245 -5.15 8.36 -25.27
CA GLN A 245 -5.59 9.68 -25.71
C GLN A 245 -5.68 10.57 -24.47
N PHE A 246 -4.53 11.07 -24.03
CA PHE A 246 -4.49 11.96 -22.86
C PHE A 246 -4.83 13.38 -23.26
N ILE A 247 -5.72 14.02 -22.50
CA ILE A 247 -6.03 15.44 -22.63
C ILE A 247 -5.47 16.13 -21.38
N ALA A 248 -4.43 16.92 -21.57
CA ALA A 248 -3.79 17.61 -20.45
C ALA A 248 -4.66 18.76 -19.96
N VAL A 249 -4.95 18.78 -18.67
CA VAL A 249 -5.70 19.86 -18.05
C VAL A 249 -4.94 20.31 -16.82
N LYS A 250 -4.74 21.61 -16.67
CA LYS A 250 -4.01 22.15 -15.53
C LYS A 250 -4.78 21.94 -14.24
N SER A 251 -4.06 21.69 -13.15
CA SER A 251 -4.68 21.41 -11.86
C SER A 251 -5.60 22.55 -11.41
N LYS A 252 -5.21 23.81 -11.66
CA LYS A 252 -6.05 24.94 -11.26
C LYS A 252 -7.40 24.92 -11.96
N LYS A 253 -7.42 24.48 -13.23
CA LYS A 253 -8.68 24.39 -13.96
C LYS A 253 -9.53 23.25 -13.40
N LEU A 254 -8.91 22.13 -13.06
CA LEU A 254 -9.63 21.03 -12.43
C LEU A 254 -10.20 21.44 -11.07
N GLU A 255 -9.42 22.18 -10.30
CA GLU A 255 -9.88 22.69 -9.01
C GLU A 255 -11.13 23.59 -9.17
N ARG A 256 -11.13 24.45 -10.18
CA ARG A 256 -12.31 25.30 -10.45
C ARG A 256 -13.55 24.47 -10.77
N GLU A 257 -13.35 23.32 -11.33
CA GLU A 257 -14.47 22.44 -11.67
C GLU A 257 -14.84 21.47 -10.53
N UNK A 258 -14.01 21.40 -9.38
CA UNK A 258 -14.30 20.70 -8.25
C UNK A 258 -13.88 19.31 -8.27
N ILE A 259 -12.92 19.30 -9.16
CA ILE A 259 -12.34 17.95 -9.30
C ILE A 259 -11.17 17.79 -8.32
N UNK A 260 -11.18 16.90 -7.50
CA UNK A 260 -10.32 16.70 -6.48
C UNK A 260 -9.32 15.67 -6.76
N PRO A 261 -8.10 15.96 -6.41
CA PRO A 261 -7.09 14.88 -6.51
C PRO A 261 -7.47 13.69 -5.66
N GLU A 262 -7.14 12.55 -6.18
CA GLU A 262 -7.38 11.22 -5.59
C GLU A 262 -8.85 10.82 -5.46
N UNK A 263 -9.56 11.68 -5.22
CA UNK A 263 -10.93 11.44 -5.07
C UNK A 263 -11.57 11.23 -6.36
N ASP A 264 -11.47 12.21 -7.18
CA ASP A 264 -12.07 12.12 -8.50
C ASP A 264 -11.13 11.55 -9.55
N VAL A 265 -9.85 11.83 -9.45
CA VAL A 265 -8.84 11.34 -10.38
C VAL A 265 -7.83 10.52 -9.57
N PRO A 266 -8.01 9.20 -9.55
CA PRO A 266 -7.12 8.34 -8.75
C PRO A 266 -5.66 8.46 -9.16
N LEU A 267 -4.76 8.38 -8.20
CA LEU A 267 -3.32 8.48 -8.38
C LEU A 267 -2.83 9.89 -8.75
N TRP A 268 -3.72 10.85 -8.87
CA TRP A 268 -3.31 12.24 -9.05
C TRP A 268 -3.07 12.84 -7.68
N LEU A 269 -1.80 13.09 -7.35
CA LEU A 269 -1.41 13.62 -6.05
C LEU A 269 -1.21 15.12 -6.07
N ASN A 270 -1.27 15.74 -7.24
CA ASN A 270 -1.08 17.17 -7.48
C ASN A 270 0.27 17.64 -6.95
N GLY A 271 1.31 16.98 -7.40
CA GLY A 271 2.68 17.31 -7.04
C GLY A 271 3.56 16.07 -7.05
N SER A 272 4.87 16.29 -7.02
CA SER A 272 5.84 15.21 -6.95
C SER A 272 6.29 15.09 -5.49
N PHE A 273 5.59 14.26 -4.76
CA PHE A 273 5.85 14.06 -3.35
C PHE A 273 6.42 12.68 -3.06
N MET A 274 6.98 12.53 -1.89
CA MET A 274 7.32 11.21 -1.37
C MET A 274 8.25 10.46 -2.31
N LEU A 275 9.23 11.21 -2.88
CA LEU A 275 10.28 10.59 -3.68
C LEU A 275 11.26 9.96 -2.69
N ILE A 276 11.19 8.66 -2.52
CA ILE A 276 11.88 7.99 -1.43
C ILE A 276 13.17 7.33 -1.89
N ASP A 277 14.09 7.23 -0.93
CA ASP A 277 15.35 6.52 -1.09
C ASP A 277 15.20 5.13 -0.49
N ASN A 278 15.42 4.09 -1.28
CA ASN A 278 15.29 2.71 -0.84
C ASN A 278 16.65 2.02 -0.64
N SER A 279 17.70 2.79 -0.39
CA SER A 279 19.07 2.24 -0.27
C SER A 279 19.19 1.20 0.83
N LYS A 280 18.53 1.42 1.98
CA LYS A 280 18.60 0.46 3.07
C LYS A 280 18.01 -0.88 2.67
N LEU A 281 16.89 -0.84 1.95
CA LEU A 281 16.26 -2.07 1.47
C LEU A 281 17.24 -2.84 0.58
N LEU A 282 17.82 -2.15 -0.39
CA LEU A 282 18.72 -2.80 -1.34
C LEU A 282 19.98 -3.33 -0.68
N ARG A 283 20.44 -2.65 0.39
CA ARG A 283 21.63 -3.09 1.12
C ARG A 283 21.36 -4.34 1.94
N ASP A 284 20.21 -4.41 2.62
CA ASP A 284 19.97 -5.42 3.64
C ASP A 284 19.17 -6.63 3.16
N PHE A 285 18.36 -6.48 2.11
CA PHE A 285 17.50 -7.57 1.63
C PHE A 285 18.09 -8.23 0.41
N SER A 286 17.86 -9.53 0.29
CA SER A 286 18.32 -10.30 -0.87
C SER A 286 17.20 -10.57 -1.87
N VAL A 287 16.00 -10.14 -1.61
CA VAL A 287 14.87 -10.31 -2.55
C VAL A 287 15.26 -9.78 -3.92
N GLU A 288 15.03 -10.60 -4.95
CA GLU A 288 15.28 -10.20 -6.33
C GLU A 288 14.00 -9.56 -6.85
N LEU A 289 14.05 -8.24 -7.08
CA LEU A 289 12.87 -7.50 -7.51
C LEU A 289 12.49 -7.86 -8.94
N VAL A 290 11.19 -7.99 -9.19
CA VAL A 290 10.68 -8.29 -10.52
C VAL A 290 10.96 -7.10 -11.43
N ASN A 291 11.40 -7.37 -12.65
CA ASN A 291 11.61 -6.37 -13.67
C ASN A 291 10.33 -5.52 -13.84
N PHE A 292 10.51 -4.19 -13.98
CA PHE A 292 9.38 -3.27 -14.01
C PHE A 292 8.37 -3.64 -15.10
N GLU A 293 8.84 -3.87 -16.32
CA GLU A 293 7.94 -4.23 -17.42
C GLU A 293 7.20 -5.53 -17.14
N THR A 294 7.88 -6.49 -16.55
CA THR A 294 7.24 -7.75 -16.19
C THR A 294 6.14 -7.54 -15.16
N SER A 295 6.39 -6.69 -14.17
CA SER A 295 5.39 -6.41 -13.15
C SER A 295 4.16 -5.74 -13.74
N LEU A 296 4.36 -4.82 -14.68
CA LEU A 296 3.25 -4.15 -15.35
C LEU A 296 2.47 -5.12 -16.24
N SER A 297 3.20 -5.99 -16.96
CA SER A 297 2.57 -7.03 -17.78
C SER A 297 1.67 -7.94 -16.94
N ARG A 298 2.19 -8.39 -15.80
CA ARG A 298 1.41 -9.24 -14.91
C ARG A 298 0.17 -8.53 -14.39
N THR A 299 0.30 -7.23 -14.11
CA THR A 299 -0.83 -6.44 -13.63
C THR A 299 -1.92 -6.35 -14.70
N VAL A 300 -1.51 -6.06 -15.94
CA VAL A 300 -2.45 -5.98 -17.06
C VAL A 300 -3.13 -7.35 -17.25
N GLU A 301 -2.36 -8.44 -17.22
CA GLU A 301 -2.93 -9.77 -17.41
C GLU A 301 -3.93 -10.12 -16.31
N TYR A 302 -3.68 -9.66 -15.09
CA TYR A 302 -4.63 -9.88 -13.99
C TYR A 302 -5.98 -9.25 -14.31
N TYR A 303 -5.99 -7.98 -14.75
CA TYR A 303 -7.25 -7.31 -15.08
C TYR A 303 -7.90 -7.89 -16.33
N LYS A 304 -7.09 -8.31 -17.29
CA LYS A 304 -7.60 -8.96 -18.50
C LYS A 304 -8.31 -10.27 -18.13
N ALA A 305 -7.75 -11.03 -17.21
CA ALA A 305 -8.37 -12.27 -16.76
C ALA A 305 -9.69 -12.03 -16.03
N LEU A 306 -9.82 -10.86 -15.40
CA LEU A 306 -11.10 -10.45 -14.78
C LEU A 306 -12.11 -9.96 -15.81
N GLU A 307 -11.71 -9.83 -17.07
CA GLU A 307 -12.55 -9.36 -18.17
C GLU A 307 -12.98 -7.90 -18.00
N TRP A 308 -12.07 -7.08 -17.45
CA TRP A 308 -12.24 -5.63 -17.36
C TRP A 308 -13.57 -5.22 -16.74
N PRO A 309 -13.85 -5.61 -15.50
CA PRO A 309 -15.13 -5.27 -14.88
C PRO A 309 -15.30 -3.77 -14.69
N ALA A 310 -16.57 -3.34 -14.74
CA ALA A 310 -16.85 -1.94 -14.45
C ALA A 310 -16.63 -1.65 -12.96
N UNK A 311 -15.75 -0.80 -12.54
CA UNK A 311 -15.49 -0.49 -11.27
C UNK A 311 -15.92 0.87 -11.10
N GLN A 312 -16.55 1.24 -10.09
CA GLN A 312 -16.96 2.61 -9.81
C GLN A 312 -15.96 3.25 -8.87
N ILE A 313 -14.99 3.90 -9.46
CA ILE A 313 -13.98 4.62 -8.70
C ILE A 313 -13.66 5.91 -9.45
N GLY A 314 -13.46 6.98 -8.69
CA GLY A 314 -13.16 8.26 -9.28
C GLY A 314 -14.29 8.78 -10.14
N MET A 315 -13.94 9.64 -11.09
CA MET A 315 -14.89 10.25 -11.99
C MET A 315 -15.46 9.21 -12.94
N GLY A 316 -16.78 9.24 -13.17
CA GLY A 316 -17.40 8.34 -14.14
C GLY A 316 -17.06 8.71 -15.57
N LEU A 317 -17.21 7.77 -16.50
CA LEU A 317 -16.90 8.03 -17.91
C LEU A 317 -17.76 9.14 -18.49
N LYS A 318 -19.07 9.15 -18.15
CA LYS A 318 -19.97 10.18 -18.65
C LYS A 318 -19.58 11.55 -18.14
N GLN A 319 -19.28 11.64 -16.83
CA GLN A 319 -18.88 12.90 -16.23
C GLN A 319 -17.61 13.43 -16.89
N GLU A 320 -16.64 12.54 -17.12
CA GLU A 320 -15.37 12.94 -17.74
C GLU A 320 -15.59 13.44 -19.17
N ARG A 321 -16.40 12.73 -19.94
CA ARG A 321 -16.69 13.15 -21.30
C ARG A 321 -17.35 14.53 -21.34
N GLU A 322 -18.33 14.75 -20.46
CA GLU A 322 -19.00 16.05 -20.38
C GLU A 322 -18.05 17.16 -19.98
N LEU A 323 -17.14 16.85 -19.04
CA LEU A 323 -16.14 17.82 -18.60
C LEU A 323 -15.18 18.16 -19.74
N LEU A 324 -14.74 17.18 -20.51
CA LEU A 324 -13.87 17.41 -21.66
C LEU A 324 -14.53 18.28 -22.71
N GLU A 325 -15.80 18.08 -22.98
CA GLU A 325 -16.57 18.93 -23.92
C GLU A 325 -16.60 20.39 -23.46
N UNK A 326 -16.61 20.44 -22.31
CA UNK A 326 -16.70 21.65 -21.69
C UNK A 326 -15.43 22.39 -21.55
N LEU A 327 -14.45 21.75 -21.73
CA LEU A 327 -13.11 22.34 -21.61
C LEU A 327 -12.51 22.72 -22.97
N VAL A 328 -13.06 22.22 -24.03
CA VAL A 328 -12.67 22.50 -25.42
C VAL A 328 -13.55 23.64 -25.99
#